data_b2fa71ff21190c61379527fcdf0dc365
#
_entry.id   b2fa71ff21190c61379527fcdf0dc365
#
_cell.length_a   1.000
_cell.length_b   1.000
_cell.length_c   1.000
_cell.angle_alpha   90.00
_cell.angle_beta   90.00
_cell.angle_gamma   90.00
#
_symmetry.space_group_name_H-M   'P 1'
#
loop_
_entity.id
_entity.type
_entity.pdbx_description
1 polymer ?
#
loop_
_entity_poly.entity_id
_entity_poly.type
_entity_poly.pdbx_seq_one_letter_code
_entity_poly.pdbx_strand_id
1 'polypeptide(L)'
;MTINRARRQFLGTVAAGGATLIAGQPASARTRPAPPSATAAVADKPALLGGTPVRTAAFPSWPIQDAREEQALLATLKSGTWGRLGGARVKAFETQYATVTGTQHCVATANGTSALLTALAAMGIGAGDEVIVPPYTFVATINAVLMLNALPVFVDTDIETFQIDAAKIAAAMTPETRLILPVHLGGSVADMDTIM
;
A
#
# COMPACT_ATOMS: atom_id res chain seq x y z
N MET A 1 24.48 -27.11 -11.16
CA MET A 1 23.62 -26.25 -10.33
C MET A 1 24.52 -25.23 -9.63
N THR A 2 24.78 -24.09 -10.27
CA THR A 2 25.79 -23.11 -9.85
C THR A 2 25.11 -22.02 -9.06
N ILE A 3 25.24 -22.08 -7.76
CA ILE A 3 24.68 -21.02 -6.85
C ILE A 3 25.49 -19.74 -7.06
N ASN A 4 24.82 -18.71 -7.45
CA ASN A 4 25.34 -17.41 -7.84
C ASN A 4 26.31 -16.82 -6.80
N ARG A 5 27.55 -16.54 -7.21
CA ARG A 5 28.62 -15.98 -6.37
C ARG A 5 28.31 -14.68 -5.67
N ALA A 6 27.41 -13.86 -6.26
CA ALA A 6 26.98 -12.58 -5.71
C ALA A 6 26.25 -12.72 -4.34
N ARG A 7 25.46 -13.80 -4.18
CA ARG A 7 24.74 -14.07 -2.92
C ARG A 7 25.66 -14.45 -1.76
N ARG A 8 26.81 -15.06 -2.05
CA ARG A 8 27.85 -15.39 -1.05
C ARG A 8 28.66 -14.17 -0.62
N GLN A 9 28.89 -13.20 -1.52
CA GLN A 9 29.57 -11.96 -1.17
C GLN A 9 28.75 -11.07 -0.26
N PHE A 10 27.42 -10.99 -0.46
CA PHE A 10 26.54 -10.20 0.40
C PHE A 10 26.52 -10.70 1.86
N LEU A 11 26.49 -12.01 2.07
CA LEU A 11 26.51 -12.60 3.42
C LEU A 11 27.90 -12.53 4.08
N GLY A 12 28.96 -12.42 3.31
CA GLY A 12 30.35 -12.27 3.83
C GLY A 12 30.67 -10.86 4.30
N THR A 13 30.04 -9.84 3.73
CA THR A 13 30.33 -8.42 4.04
C THR A 13 29.65 -7.96 5.33
N VAL A 14 28.56 -8.60 5.73
CA VAL A 14 27.84 -8.28 6.98
C VAL A 14 28.58 -8.78 8.23
N ALA A 15 29.46 -9.79 8.09
CA ALA A 15 30.19 -10.38 9.22
C ALA A 15 31.56 -9.71 9.54
N ALA A 16 32.06 -8.79 8.70
CA ALA A 16 33.39 -8.19 8.84
C ALA A 16 33.40 -6.69 9.10
N GLY A 17 32.24 -6.05 9.34
CA GLY A 17 32.11 -4.61 9.64
C GLY A 17 32.40 -4.27 11.10
N GLY A 18 33.66 -4.42 11.52
CA GLY A 18 34.15 -3.83 12.77
C GLY A 18 34.12 -2.31 12.71
N ALA A 19 33.63 -1.69 13.78
CA ALA A 19 33.43 -0.27 13.97
C ALA A 19 34.67 0.56 13.62
N THR A 20 34.59 1.33 12.54
CA THR A 20 35.49 2.47 12.31
C THR A 20 34.75 3.75 12.73
N LEU A 21 35.15 4.32 13.85
CA LEU A 21 34.70 5.64 14.28
C LEU A 21 35.24 6.67 13.28
N ILE A 22 34.39 7.13 12.37
CA ILE A 22 34.66 8.30 11.56
C ILE A 22 34.29 9.52 12.41
N ALA A 23 35.30 10.30 12.82
CA ALA A 23 35.10 11.58 13.44
C ALA A 23 34.34 12.51 12.48
N GLY A 24 33.05 12.72 12.77
CA GLY A 24 32.18 13.58 11.96
C GLY A 24 32.61 15.04 12.07
N GLN A 25 32.74 15.69 10.93
CA GLN A 25 32.79 17.14 10.88
C GLN A 25 31.47 17.70 11.45
N PRO A 26 31.53 18.85 12.20
CA PRO A 26 30.32 19.44 12.74
C PRO A 26 29.41 19.86 11.58
N ALA A 27 28.24 19.27 11.51
CA ALA A 27 27.19 19.73 10.63
C ALA A 27 26.83 21.15 10.97
N SER A 28 26.96 22.07 10.02
CA SER A 28 26.48 23.43 10.17
C SER A 28 25.00 23.37 10.55
N ALA A 29 24.65 23.85 11.71
CA ALA A 29 23.30 23.94 12.19
C ALA A 29 22.49 24.77 11.18
N ARG A 30 21.70 24.10 10.36
CA ARG A 30 20.58 24.76 9.68
C ARG A 30 19.66 25.27 10.76
N THR A 31 19.66 26.58 10.95
CA THR A 31 18.69 27.25 11.81
C THR A 31 17.31 26.92 11.30
N ARG A 32 16.65 26.01 12.00
CA ARG A 32 15.23 25.74 11.83
C ARG A 32 14.50 27.08 11.96
N PRO A 33 13.65 27.49 11.01
CA PRO A 33 12.82 28.65 11.18
C PRO A 33 12.13 28.56 12.53
N ALA A 34 12.24 29.63 13.34
CA ALA A 34 11.48 29.66 14.58
C ALA A 34 10.00 29.43 14.26
N PRO A 35 9.31 28.58 15.00
CA PRO A 35 7.88 28.44 14.83
C PRO A 35 7.27 29.83 14.95
N PRO A 36 6.24 30.17 14.14
CA PRO A 36 5.57 31.46 14.24
C PRO A 36 5.20 31.67 15.70
N SER A 37 5.58 32.85 16.22
CA SER A 37 5.27 33.25 17.59
C SER A 37 3.77 33.04 17.80
N ALA A 38 3.43 31.98 18.51
CA ALA A 38 2.09 31.74 18.95
C ALA A 38 1.73 32.87 19.92
N THR A 39 1.09 33.90 19.40
CA THR A 39 -0.03 34.48 20.13
C THR A 39 -0.99 33.30 20.26
N ALA A 40 -0.68 32.43 21.19
CA ALA A 40 -1.60 31.39 21.60
C ALA A 40 -2.82 32.15 22.12
N ALA A 41 -3.77 32.31 21.22
CA ALA A 41 -5.13 32.34 21.63
C ALA A 41 -5.26 31.26 22.71
N VAL A 42 -6.18 31.45 23.62
CA VAL A 42 -6.65 30.45 24.58
C VAL A 42 -7.32 29.34 23.77
N ALA A 43 -6.58 28.83 22.81
CA ALA A 43 -6.90 27.74 21.95
C ALA A 43 -6.38 26.52 22.66
N ASP A 44 -7.28 25.90 23.24
CA ASP A 44 -7.49 24.52 22.94
C ASP A 44 -6.70 23.63 23.86
N LYS A 45 -7.19 23.70 25.08
CA LYS A 45 -7.02 22.56 25.97
C LYS A 45 -7.48 21.33 25.19
N PRO A 46 -6.64 20.34 24.98
CA PRO A 46 -7.04 19.11 24.27
C PRO A 46 -8.32 18.52 24.87
N ALA A 47 -9.20 17.98 24.04
CA ALA A 47 -10.45 17.42 24.50
C ALA A 47 -10.26 16.39 25.63
N LEU A 48 -9.18 15.60 25.55
CA LEU A 48 -8.80 14.62 26.56
C LEU A 48 -8.53 15.26 27.94
N LEU A 49 -8.11 16.51 27.96
CA LEU A 49 -7.84 17.29 29.19
C LEU A 49 -9.01 18.23 29.55
N GLY A 50 -10.18 18.04 28.93
CA GLY A 50 -11.40 18.80 29.20
C GLY A 50 -11.58 20.03 28.31
N GLY A 51 -10.92 20.10 27.16
CA GLY A 51 -11.21 21.06 26.10
C GLY A 51 -12.41 20.65 25.24
N THR A 52 -12.79 21.51 24.30
CA THR A 52 -13.90 21.24 23.38
C THR A 52 -13.46 20.23 22.31
N PRO A 53 -14.14 19.07 22.17
CA PRO A 53 -13.86 18.14 21.09
C PRO A 53 -14.09 18.75 19.72
N VAL A 54 -13.19 18.46 18.76
CA VAL A 54 -13.38 18.84 17.34
C VAL A 54 -14.63 18.20 16.74
N ARG A 55 -15.03 17.06 17.32
CA ARG A 55 -16.18 16.26 16.89
C ARG A 55 -16.89 15.71 18.12
N THR A 56 -18.19 15.89 18.19
CA THR A 56 -19.06 15.32 19.22
C THR A 56 -19.94 14.18 18.68
N ALA A 57 -20.18 14.17 17.36
CA ALA A 57 -20.92 13.08 16.73
C ALA A 57 -20.10 11.79 16.70
N ALA A 58 -20.72 10.67 17.00
CA ALA A 58 -20.10 9.36 16.84
C ALA A 58 -19.64 9.14 15.38
N PHE A 59 -18.56 8.39 15.22
CA PHE A 59 -18.19 7.92 13.89
C PHE A 59 -19.26 6.95 13.37
N PRO A 60 -19.51 6.93 12.04
CA PRO A 60 -20.40 5.94 11.45
C PRO A 60 -19.95 4.53 11.85
N SER A 61 -20.92 3.70 12.23
CA SER A 61 -20.65 2.29 12.49
C SER A 61 -20.39 1.54 11.18
N TRP A 62 -19.60 0.48 11.26
CA TRP A 62 -19.41 -0.46 10.19
C TRP A 62 -19.50 -1.89 10.76
N PRO A 63 -20.12 -2.87 10.08
CA PRO A 63 -20.74 -2.73 8.76
C PRO A 63 -22.09 -1.99 8.81
N ILE A 64 -22.45 -1.36 7.70
CA ILE A 64 -23.78 -0.81 7.48
C ILE A 64 -24.57 -1.86 6.71
N GLN A 65 -25.73 -2.23 7.23
CA GLN A 65 -26.59 -3.25 6.62
C GLN A 65 -28.07 -2.84 6.76
N ASP A 66 -28.87 -3.30 5.82
CA ASP A 66 -30.32 -3.16 5.86
C ASP A 66 -31.02 -4.42 5.31
N ALA A 67 -32.31 -4.33 5.10
CA ALA A 67 -33.09 -5.47 4.61
C ALA A 67 -32.66 -6.01 3.22
N ARG A 68 -31.93 -5.23 2.44
CA ARG A 68 -31.44 -5.66 1.11
C ARG A 68 -30.34 -6.70 1.24
N GLU A 69 -29.39 -6.48 2.14
CA GLU A 69 -28.31 -7.42 2.43
C GLU A 69 -28.86 -8.70 3.04
N GLU A 70 -29.77 -8.58 4.00
CA GLU A 70 -30.42 -9.73 4.62
C GLU A 70 -31.15 -10.60 3.59
N GLN A 71 -31.98 -10.00 2.75
CA GLN A 71 -32.72 -10.71 1.71
C GLN A 71 -31.79 -11.38 0.69
N ALA A 72 -30.70 -10.69 0.29
CA ALA A 72 -29.72 -11.24 -0.64
C ALA A 72 -28.98 -12.46 -0.05
N LEU A 73 -28.61 -12.39 1.21
CA LEU A 73 -27.95 -13.50 1.93
C LEU A 73 -28.91 -14.68 2.09
N LEU A 74 -30.14 -14.44 2.54
CA LEU A 74 -31.15 -15.49 2.69
C LEU A 74 -31.51 -16.16 1.34
N ALA A 75 -31.61 -15.39 0.27
CA ALA A 75 -31.86 -15.94 -1.06
C ALA A 75 -30.70 -16.82 -1.52
N THR A 76 -29.45 -16.40 -1.27
CA THR A 76 -28.27 -17.21 -1.59
C THR A 76 -28.23 -18.49 -0.76
N LEU A 77 -28.49 -18.40 0.56
CA LEU A 77 -28.54 -19.56 1.45
C LEU A 77 -29.57 -20.59 0.96
N LYS A 78 -30.79 -20.12 0.66
CA LYS A 78 -31.91 -20.99 0.21
C LYS A 78 -31.71 -21.58 -1.17
N SER A 79 -30.89 -20.95 -2.02
CA SER A 79 -30.63 -21.46 -3.38
C SER A 79 -29.84 -22.77 -3.39
N GLY A 80 -29.11 -23.09 -2.29
CA GLY A 80 -28.18 -24.22 -2.24
C GLY A 80 -26.94 -24.05 -3.13
N THR A 81 -26.79 -22.91 -3.82
CA THR A 81 -25.69 -22.64 -4.75
C THR A 81 -24.88 -21.45 -4.26
N TRP A 82 -23.86 -21.75 -3.48
CA TRP A 82 -23.08 -20.71 -2.76
C TRP A 82 -21.78 -20.35 -3.44
N GLY A 83 -21.30 -21.19 -4.35
CA GLY A 83 -20.03 -21.00 -5.03
C GLY A 83 -20.15 -20.27 -6.36
N ARG A 84 -19.02 -19.70 -6.82
CA ARG A 84 -18.91 -19.01 -8.09
C ARG A 84 -19.30 -19.88 -9.31
N LEU A 85 -18.94 -21.17 -9.29
CA LEU A 85 -19.09 -22.06 -10.45
C LEU A 85 -20.55 -22.37 -10.82
N GLY A 86 -21.47 -22.31 -9.84
CA GLY A 86 -22.90 -22.57 -10.08
C GLY A 86 -23.80 -21.39 -9.74
N GLY A 87 -23.29 -20.36 -9.08
CA GLY A 87 -24.06 -19.22 -8.62
C GLY A 87 -23.94 -18.00 -9.52
N ALA A 88 -25.00 -17.20 -9.60
CA ALA A 88 -25.05 -15.99 -10.42
C ALA A 88 -24.54 -14.72 -9.69
N ARG A 89 -24.40 -14.75 -8.36
CA ARG A 89 -24.11 -13.54 -7.56
C ARG A 89 -22.75 -12.91 -7.86
N VAL A 90 -21.71 -13.73 -7.95
CA VAL A 90 -20.36 -13.24 -8.26
C VAL A 90 -20.31 -12.63 -9.66
N LYS A 91 -20.94 -13.27 -10.63
CA LYS A 91 -21.02 -12.74 -12.01
C LYS A 91 -21.77 -11.40 -12.05
N ALA A 92 -22.87 -11.29 -11.33
CA ALA A 92 -23.64 -10.05 -11.23
C ALA A 92 -22.77 -8.92 -10.61
N PHE A 93 -22.05 -9.22 -9.53
CA PHE A 93 -21.11 -8.26 -8.91
C PHE A 93 -20.04 -7.81 -9.89
N GLU A 94 -19.36 -8.74 -10.57
CA GLU A 94 -18.31 -8.43 -11.55
C GLU A 94 -18.81 -7.52 -12.67
N THR A 95 -20.01 -7.79 -13.19
CA THR A 95 -20.64 -6.98 -14.23
C THR A 95 -20.95 -5.57 -13.74
N GLN A 96 -21.56 -5.47 -12.57
CA GLN A 96 -21.90 -4.17 -11.99
C GLN A 96 -20.66 -3.35 -11.62
N TYR A 97 -19.65 -3.98 -11.03
CA TYR A 97 -18.43 -3.31 -10.65
C TYR A 97 -17.65 -2.81 -11.88
N ALA A 98 -17.55 -3.62 -12.93
CA ALA A 98 -16.95 -3.18 -14.19
C ALA A 98 -17.69 -1.95 -14.77
N THR A 99 -19.03 -1.95 -14.70
CA THR A 99 -19.84 -0.79 -15.15
C THR A 99 -19.55 0.46 -14.32
N VAL A 100 -19.51 0.35 -12.98
CA VAL A 100 -19.28 1.49 -12.08
C VAL A 100 -17.86 2.06 -12.26
N THR A 101 -16.87 1.21 -12.49
CA THR A 101 -15.47 1.63 -12.66
C THR A 101 -15.12 2.02 -14.10
N GLY A 102 -16.04 1.82 -15.06
CA GLY A 102 -15.78 2.09 -16.48
C GLY A 102 -14.79 1.12 -17.14
N THR A 103 -14.56 -0.05 -16.52
CA THR A 103 -13.66 -1.08 -17.05
C THR A 103 -14.42 -2.10 -17.90
N GLN A 104 -13.72 -2.77 -18.82
CA GLN A 104 -14.34 -3.83 -19.65
C GLN A 104 -14.63 -5.09 -18.85
N HIS A 105 -13.79 -5.40 -17.88
CA HIS A 105 -13.85 -6.64 -17.11
C HIS A 105 -13.56 -6.40 -15.63
N CYS A 106 -14.13 -7.27 -14.81
CA CYS A 106 -13.82 -7.36 -13.37
C CYS A 106 -13.72 -8.84 -13.00
N VAL A 107 -12.77 -9.17 -12.17
CA VAL A 107 -12.62 -10.50 -11.55
C VAL A 107 -12.66 -10.34 -10.05
N ALA A 108 -13.67 -10.89 -9.41
CA ALA A 108 -13.78 -10.90 -7.96
C ALA A 108 -12.86 -11.96 -7.34
N THR A 109 -12.16 -11.58 -6.30
CA THR A 109 -11.28 -12.46 -5.51
C THR A 109 -11.76 -12.52 -4.06
N ALA A 110 -11.23 -13.45 -3.28
CA ALA A 110 -11.65 -13.63 -1.89
C ALA A 110 -11.26 -12.47 -0.98
N ASN A 111 -10.18 -11.74 -1.32
CA ASN A 111 -9.66 -10.62 -0.55
C ASN A 111 -8.67 -9.79 -1.39
N GLY A 112 -8.26 -8.63 -0.87
CA GLY A 112 -7.35 -7.71 -1.56
C GLY A 112 -5.95 -8.30 -1.81
N THR A 113 -5.44 -9.14 -0.93
CA THR A 113 -4.14 -9.81 -1.13
C THR A 113 -4.20 -10.72 -2.36
N SER A 114 -5.27 -11.51 -2.49
CA SER A 114 -5.50 -12.34 -3.66
C SER A 114 -5.70 -11.51 -4.93
N ALA A 115 -6.32 -10.33 -4.82
CA ALA A 115 -6.46 -9.41 -5.95
C ALA A 115 -5.11 -8.92 -6.45
N LEU A 116 -4.24 -8.46 -5.54
CA LEU A 116 -2.88 -8.03 -5.88
C LEU A 116 -2.09 -9.17 -6.53
N LEU A 117 -2.09 -10.34 -5.91
CA LEU A 117 -1.39 -11.52 -6.44
C LEU A 117 -1.89 -11.89 -7.86
N THR A 118 -3.21 -11.89 -8.05
CA THR A 118 -3.82 -12.20 -9.35
C THR A 118 -3.43 -11.15 -10.40
N ALA A 119 -3.46 -9.88 -10.05
CA ALA A 119 -3.10 -8.79 -10.96
C ALA A 119 -1.63 -8.87 -11.36
N LEU A 120 -0.72 -9.02 -10.40
CA LEU A 120 0.71 -9.13 -10.66
C LEU A 120 1.05 -10.37 -11.51
N ALA A 121 0.44 -11.51 -11.20
CA ALA A 121 0.62 -12.73 -11.98
C ALA A 121 0.08 -12.59 -13.41
N ALA A 122 -1.05 -11.91 -13.60
CA ALA A 122 -1.62 -11.64 -14.92
C ALA A 122 -0.76 -10.70 -15.77
N MET A 123 0.01 -9.82 -15.12
CA MET A 123 1.02 -8.97 -15.78
C MET A 123 2.34 -9.69 -16.06
N GLY A 124 2.45 -10.96 -15.69
CA GLY A 124 3.64 -11.78 -15.93
C GLY A 124 4.78 -11.54 -14.96
N ILE A 125 4.51 -10.91 -13.81
CA ILE A 125 5.53 -10.68 -12.77
C ILE A 125 5.97 -12.02 -12.18
N GLY A 126 7.29 -12.24 -12.08
CA GLY A 126 7.86 -13.49 -11.61
C GLY A 126 9.32 -13.38 -11.13
N ALA A 127 9.97 -14.53 -11.04
CA ALA A 127 11.33 -14.62 -10.53
C ALA A 127 12.32 -13.86 -11.42
N GLY A 128 13.08 -12.97 -10.81
CA GLY A 128 14.05 -12.10 -11.49
C GLY A 128 13.53 -10.70 -11.81
N ASP A 129 12.21 -10.49 -11.71
CA ASP A 129 11.63 -9.18 -11.88
C ASP A 129 11.71 -8.34 -10.59
N GLU A 130 11.86 -7.04 -10.75
CA GLU A 130 11.78 -6.07 -9.67
C GLU A 130 10.48 -5.28 -9.74
N VAL A 131 9.86 -5.07 -8.57
CA VAL A 131 8.66 -4.26 -8.42
C VAL A 131 8.95 -3.15 -7.42
N ILE A 132 8.86 -1.90 -7.87
CA ILE A 132 9.03 -0.72 -7.00
C ILE A 132 7.78 -0.55 -6.13
N VAL A 133 7.98 -0.42 -4.81
CA VAL A 133 6.93 -0.32 -3.80
C VAL A 133 7.28 0.70 -2.72
N PRO A 134 6.30 1.38 -2.09
CA PRO A 134 6.58 2.17 -0.89
C PRO A 134 6.78 1.27 0.33
N PRO A 135 7.63 1.64 1.31
CA PRO A 135 7.76 0.92 2.57
C PRO A 135 6.57 1.15 3.50
N TYR A 136 5.88 2.27 3.39
CA TYR A 136 4.71 2.59 4.19
C TYR A 136 3.44 2.13 3.49
N THR A 137 3.06 0.90 3.76
CA THR A 137 1.93 0.20 3.16
C THR A 137 1.45 -0.94 4.06
N PHE A 138 0.31 -1.52 3.71
CA PHE A 138 -0.09 -2.80 4.30
C PHE A 138 0.81 -3.93 3.76
N VAL A 139 1.21 -4.84 4.63
CA VAL A 139 2.16 -5.91 4.32
C VAL A 139 1.80 -6.77 3.10
N ALA A 140 0.52 -6.85 2.74
CA ALA A 140 0.07 -7.60 1.56
C ALA A 140 0.67 -7.08 0.25
N THR A 141 0.98 -5.79 0.14
CA THR A 141 1.64 -5.21 -1.04
C THR A 141 2.99 -5.89 -1.29
N ILE A 142 3.79 -6.02 -0.24
CA ILE A 142 5.11 -6.65 -0.32
C ILE A 142 4.99 -8.17 -0.50
N ASN A 143 4.08 -8.79 0.26
CA ASN A 143 3.88 -10.23 0.21
C ASN A 143 3.41 -10.70 -1.17
N ALA A 144 2.56 -9.93 -1.86
CA ALA A 144 2.10 -10.29 -3.20
C ALA A 144 3.28 -10.36 -4.21
N VAL A 145 4.25 -9.46 -4.10
CA VAL A 145 5.48 -9.49 -4.91
C VAL A 145 6.34 -10.71 -4.56
N LEU A 146 6.58 -10.93 -3.26
CA LEU A 146 7.40 -12.05 -2.78
C LEU A 146 6.78 -13.42 -3.11
N MET A 147 5.46 -13.55 -3.07
CA MET A 147 4.75 -14.79 -3.42
C MET A 147 4.95 -15.19 -4.89
N LEU A 148 5.26 -14.24 -5.76
CA LEU A 148 5.61 -14.49 -7.15
C LEU A 148 7.13 -14.69 -7.37
N ASN A 149 7.92 -14.77 -6.28
CA ASN A 149 9.37 -14.83 -6.31
C ASN A 149 10.03 -13.60 -6.99
N ALA A 150 9.31 -12.49 -7.12
CA ALA A 150 9.85 -11.22 -7.57
C ALA A 150 10.48 -10.46 -6.40
N LEU A 151 11.26 -9.42 -6.69
CA LEU A 151 11.99 -8.64 -5.71
C LEU A 151 11.29 -7.28 -5.49
N PRO A 152 10.79 -6.98 -4.28
CA PRO A 152 10.32 -5.64 -3.98
C PRO A 152 11.52 -4.69 -3.81
N VAL A 153 11.52 -3.59 -4.58
CA VAL A 153 12.48 -2.49 -4.48
C VAL A 153 11.79 -1.33 -3.79
N PHE A 154 12.32 -0.94 -2.63
CA PHE A 154 11.69 0.11 -1.82
C PHE A 154 12.11 1.49 -2.28
N VAL A 155 11.14 2.34 -2.54
CA VAL A 155 11.30 3.78 -2.72
C VAL A 155 10.63 4.47 -1.54
N ASP A 156 11.38 5.35 -0.89
CA ASP A 156 10.95 6.02 0.32
C ASP A 156 9.64 6.80 0.15
N THR A 157 8.98 7.10 1.26
CA THR A 157 7.77 7.90 1.26
C THR A 157 8.09 9.39 1.38
N ASP A 158 7.28 10.21 0.74
CA ASP A 158 7.26 11.65 0.98
C ASP A 158 6.69 11.94 2.37
N ILE A 159 7.38 12.76 3.16
CA ILE A 159 7.05 13.01 4.57
C ILE A 159 5.78 13.82 4.77
N GLU A 160 5.36 14.57 3.76
CA GLU A 160 4.18 15.43 3.85
C GLU A 160 2.91 14.68 3.45
N THR A 161 3.02 13.82 2.43
CA THR A 161 1.87 13.10 1.87
C THR A 161 1.74 11.67 2.34
N PHE A 162 2.82 11.08 2.86
CA PHE A 162 2.94 9.65 3.19
C PHE A 162 2.76 8.70 2.00
N GLN A 163 2.76 9.23 0.77
CA GLN A 163 2.74 8.45 -0.45
C GLN A 163 4.18 8.11 -0.89
N ILE A 164 4.32 7.19 -1.85
CA ILE A 164 5.63 6.95 -2.47
C ILE A 164 6.19 8.25 -3.04
N ASP A 165 7.47 8.53 -2.79
CA ASP A 165 8.13 9.72 -3.33
C ASP A 165 8.41 9.52 -4.82
N ALA A 166 7.53 10.07 -5.66
CA ALA A 166 7.60 9.91 -7.11
C ALA A 166 8.92 10.41 -7.70
N ALA A 167 9.53 11.45 -7.10
CA ALA A 167 10.81 11.99 -7.57
C ALA A 167 12.00 11.03 -7.38
N LYS A 168 11.88 10.08 -6.47
CA LYS A 168 12.93 9.08 -6.18
C LYS A 168 12.80 7.80 -7.03
N ILE A 169 11.67 7.58 -7.69
CA ILE A 169 11.38 6.35 -8.43
C ILE A 169 12.41 6.12 -9.54
N ALA A 170 12.68 7.13 -10.36
CA ALA A 170 13.59 7.01 -11.49
C ALA A 170 15.00 6.57 -11.09
N ALA A 171 15.48 7.00 -9.92
CA ALA A 171 16.80 6.60 -9.41
C ALA A 171 16.85 5.16 -8.87
N ALA A 172 15.70 4.57 -8.57
CA ALA A 172 15.59 3.19 -8.10
C ALA A 172 15.35 2.18 -9.24
N MET A 173 15.08 2.63 -10.45
CA MET A 173 14.83 1.77 -11.60
C MET A 173 16.11 1.08 -12.08
N THR A 174 15.98 -0.19 -12.38
CA THR A 174 17.03 -1.04 -13.00
C THR A 174 16.49 -1.69 -14.27
N PRO A 175 17.33 -2.38 -15.08
CA PRO A 175 16.84 -3.15 -16.22
C PRO A 175 15.85 -4.26 -15.85
N GLU A 176 15.86 -4.73 -14.61
CA GLU A 176 14.98 -5.75 -14.06
C GLU A 176 13.67 -5.21 -13.54
N THR A 177 13.53 -3.88 -13.41
CA THR A 177 12.29 -3.22 -12.97
C THR A 177 11.18 -3.42 -13.99
N ARG A 178 10.09 -4.08 -13.59
CA ARG A 178 8.95 -4.39 -14.44
C ARG A 178 7.69 -3.62 -14.08
N LEU A 179 7.58 -3.19 -12.83
CA LEU A 179 6.37 -2.57 -12.35
C LEU A 179 6.68 -1.56 -11.23
N ILE A 180 5.90 -0.51 -11.20
CA ILE A 180 5.77 0.39 -10.05
C ILE A 180 4.38 0.12 -9.45
N LEU A 181 4.34 -0.20 -8.15
CA LEU A 181 3.11 -0.50 -7.42
C LEU A 181 2.90 0.57 -6.33
N PRO A 182 2.37 1.74 -6.67
CA PRO A 182 2.06 2.77 -5.69
C PRO A 182 0.89 2.33 -4.82
N VAL A 183 0.79 2.93 -3.63
CA VAL A 183 -0.30 2.68 -2.69
C VAL A 183 -0.97 4.00 -2.37
N HIS A 184 -2.28 4.09 -2.58
CA HIS A 184 -3.10 5.25 -2.22
C HIS A 184 -3.46 5.17 -0.74
N LEU A 185 -2.48 5.47 0.10
CA LEU A 185 -2.57 5.26 1.54
C LEU A 185 -3.64 6.15 2.19
N GLY A 186 -4.50 5.52 2.98
CA GLY A 186 -5.59 6.23 3.66
C GLY A 186 -6.62 6.86 2.72
N GLY A 187 -6.62 6.50 1.43
CA GLY A 187 -7.48 7.11 0.40
C GLY A 187 -6.88 8.37 -0.24
N SER A 188 -5.69 8.80 0.19
CA SER A 188 -4.94 9.85 -0.49
C SER A 188 -4.22 9.27 -1.72
N VAL A 189 -4.38 9.91 -2.87
CA VAL A 189 -3.81 9.42 -4.13
C VAL A 189 -2.34 9.76 -4.21
N ALA A 190 -1.49 8.79 -4.59
CA ALA A 190 -0.09 9.04 -4.94
C ALA A 190 0.00 9.96 -6.18
N ASP A 191 1.11 10.67 -6.32
CA ASP A 191 1.35 11.55 -7.48
C ASP A 191 1.48 10.73 -8.77
N MET A 192 0.32 10.35 -9.32
CA MET A 192 0.27 9.52 -10.52
C MET A 192 0.73 10.27 -11.76
N ASP A 193 0.61 11.60 -11.80
CA ASP A 193 1.04 12.40 -12.94
C ASP A 193 2.57 12.37 -13.10
N THR A 194 3.29 12.35 -11.99
CA THR A 194 4.76 12.24 -12.01
C THR A 194 5.22 10.78 -12.20
N ILE A 195 4.44 9.79 -11.74
CA ILE A 195 4.78 8.37 -11.88
C ILE A 195 4.61 7.86 -13.30
N MET A 196 3.62 8.35 -14.04
CA MET A 196 3.27 7.91 -15.40
C MET A 196 4.10 8.57 -16.47
#